data_83855f24cd71889d9abdfe9cfd4cac3f
#
_entry.id   83855f24cd71889d9abdfe9cfd4cac3f
#
_cell.length_a   1.000
_cell.length_b   1.000
_cell.length_c   1.000
_cell.angle_alpha   90.00
_cell.angle_beta   90.00
_cell.angle_gamma   90.00
#
_symmetry.space_group_name_H-M   'P 1'
#
loop_
_entity.id
_entity.type
_entity.pdbx_description
1 polymer ?
#
loop_
_entity_poly.entity_id
_entity_poly.type
_entity_poly.pdbx_seq_one_letter_code
_entity_poly.pdbx_strand_id
1 'polypeptide(L)'
;MCMRGDIYCVELKSYEKHVQKGKRPVLVISNNKNNFNSPVVTVVPFTSVTKKMDLDTHVVIYKSFGLRLDSMALGEQIMPIDKSRLTKDNLIGHIDDK
;
A
#
# COMPACT_ATOMS: atom_id res chain seq x y z
N MET A 1 -2.90 -6.73 14.25
CA MET A 1 -3.10 -5.29 14.11
C MET A 1 -2.06 -4.71 13.16
N CYS A 2 -2.47 -3.80 12.29
CA CYS A 2 -1.55 -3.23 11.32
C CYS A 2 -0.75 -2.07 11.93
N MET A 3 0.45 -1.90 11.42
CA MET A 3 1.37 -0.86 11.86
C MET A 3 1.79 -0.03 10.65
N ARG A 4 2.08 1.23 10.89
CA ARG A 4 2.65 2.08 9.84
C ARG A 4 3.90 1.41 9.26
N GLY A 5 3.97 1.33 7.95
CA GLY A 5 5.07 0.68 7.26
C GLY A 5 4.76 -0.76 6.85
N ASP A 6 3.70 -1.34 7.36
CA ASP A 6 3.31 -2.69 6.96
C ASP A 6 2.84 -2.70 5.51
N ILE A 7 3.18 -3.76 4.80
CA ILE A 7 2.73 -3.98 3.42
C ILE A 7 1.81 -5.19 3.41
N TYR A 8 0.61 -4.99 2.90
CA TYR A 8 -0.40 -6.03 2.80
C TYR A 8 -0.80 -6.22 1.34
N CYS A 9 -1.16 -7.43 0.98
CA CYS A 9 -1.71 -7.70 -0.34
C CYS A 9 -3.22 -7.77 -0.22
N VAL A 10 -3.92 -6.83 -0.82
CA VAL A 10 -5.38 -6.78 -0.75
C VAL A 10 -5.97 -6.57 -2.14
N GLU A 11 -7.23 -6.93 -2.27
CA GLU A 11 -7.93 -6.68 -3.52
C GLU A 11 -8.58 -5.30 -3.46
N LEU A 12 -8.24 -4.47 -4.42
CA LEU A 12 -8.79 -3.13 -4.54
C LEU A 12 -9.89 -3.14 -5.58
N LYS A 13 -11.01 -2.52 -5.27
CA LYS A 13 -12.12 -2.40 -6.19
C LYS A 13 -12.32 -0.94 -6.53
N SER A 14 -12.49 -0.66 -7.80
CA SER A 14 -12.72 0.70 -8.26
C SER A 14 -13.42 0.69 -9.59
N TYR A 15 -14.34 1.61 -9.74
CA TYR A 15 -15.00 1.86 -11.02
C TYR A 15 -14.35 3.04 -11.75
N GLU A 16 -13.39 3.67 -11.12
CA GLU A 16 -12.67 4.80 -11.72
C GLU A 16 -11.59 4.27 -12.66
N LYS A 17 -11.49 4.91 -13.83
CA LYS A 17 -10.63 4.42 -14.90
C LYS A 17 -9.15 4.39 -14.53
N HIS A 18 -8.68 5.41 -13.83
CA HIS A 18 -7.26 5.55 -13.53
C HIS A 18 -6.90 5.24 -12.09
N VAL A 19 -7.82 4.67 -11.32
CA VAL A 19 -7.58 4.28 -9.94
C VAL A 19 -7.20 2.80 -9.92
N GLN A 20 -6.17 2.46 -9.14
CA GLN A 20 -5.68 1.09 -9.05
C GLN A 20 -6.76 0.15 -8.55
N LYS A 21 -6.82 -1.02 -9.15
CA LYS A 21 -7.77 -2.06 -8.77
C LYS A 21 -7.11 -3.41 -8.94
N GLY A 22 -7.76 -4.45 -8.44
CA GLY A 22 -7.23 -5.80 -8.47
C GLY A 22 -6.41 -6.08 -7.23
N LYS A 23 -5.82 -7.28 -7.16
CA LYS A 23 -5.04 -7.72 -6.01
C LYS A 23 -3.66 -7.08 -6.06
N ARG A 24 -3.35 -6.24 -5.08
CA ARG A 24 -2.12 -5.47 -5.10
C ARG A 24 -1.55 -5.28 -3.71
N PRO A 25 -0.23 -5.12 -3.60
CA PRO A 25 0.37 -4.69 -2.35
C PRO A 25 -0.05 -3.25 -2.03
N VAL A 26 -0.28 -2.98 -0.76
CA VAL A 26 -0.55 -1.63 -0.28
C VAL A 26 0.30 -1.39 0.96
N LEU A 27 0.72 -0.15 1.13
CA LEU A 27 1.55 0.27 2.26
C LEU A 27 0.70 1.07 3.24
N VAL A 28 0.72 0.70 4.52
CA VAL A 28 0.02 1.45 5.56
C VAL A 28 0.83 2.71 5.86
N ILE A 29 0.24 3.88 5.65
CA ILE A 29 0.91 5.15 5.88
C ILE A 29 0.32 5.96 7.02
N SER A 30 -0.86 5.60 7.52
CA SER A 30 -1.45 6.29 8.68
C SER A 30 -0.63 5.96 9.93
N ASN A 31 -0.61 6.91 10.89
CA ASN A 31 0.18 6.72 12.08
C ASN A 31 -0.43 5.63 12.97
N ASN A 32 0.39 5.09 13.88
CA ASN A 32 -0.02 3.94 14.67
C ASN A 32 -1.12 4.26 15.67
N LYS A 33 -1.19 5.48 16.13
CA LYS A 33 -2.30 5.87 17.00
C LYS A 33 -3.63 5.73 16.27
N ASN A 34 -3.68 6.19 15.03
CA ASN A 34 -4.86 6.01 14.18
C ASN A 34 -5.12 4.53 13.90
N ASN A 35 -4.05 3.80 13.55
CA ASN A 35 -4.17 2.39 13.18
C ASN A 35 -4.72 1.56 14.33
N PHE A 36 -4.42 1.96 15.55
CA PHE A 36 -4.86 1.26 16.73
C PHE A 36 -6.31 1.60 17.09
N ASN A 37 -6.70 2.85 16.93
CA ASN A 37 -7.98 3.35 17.44
C ASN A 37 -9.08 3.47 16.42
N SER A 38 -8.74 3.55 15.14
CA SER A 38 -9.75 3.77 14.07
C SER A 38 -10.06 2.48 13.35
N PRO A 39 -11.31 2.28 12.91
CA PRO A 39 -11.64 1.14 12.04
C PRO A 39 -11.15 1.33 10.61
N VAL A 40 -10.69 2.52 10.26
CA VAL A 40 -10.23 2.85 8.92
C VAL A 40 -8.77 3.29 8.99
N VAL A 41 -7.96 2.79 8.07
CA VAL A 41 -6.56 3.19 7.96
C VAL A 41 -6.29 3.71 6.55
N THR A 42 -5.20 4.46 6.40
CA THR A 42 -4.84 5.03 5.10
C THR A 42 -3.70 4.25 4.50
N VAL A 43 -3.85 3.89 3.24
CA VAL A 43 -2.84 3.11 2.53
C VAL A 43 -2.52 3.74 1.18
N VAL A 44 -1.36 3.40 0.64
CA VAL A 44 -0.98 3.78 -0.71
C VAL A 44 -0.73 2.49 -1.49
N PRO A 45 -1.34 2.33 -2.68
CA PRO A 45 -1.14 1.11 -3.45
C PRO A 45 0.18 1.14 -4.20
N PHE A 46 0.72 -0.06 -4.45
CA PHE A 46 1.89 -0.25 -5.30
C PHE A 46 1.47 -0.80 -6.66
N THR A 47 2.28 -0.51 -7.65
CA THR A 47 2.22 -1.20 -8.93
C THR A 47 3.63 -1.64 -9.30
N SER A 48 3.77 -2.70 -10.10
CA SER A 48 5.10 -3.10 -10.54
C SER A 48 5.67 -2.05 -11.48
N VAL A 49 6.99 -1.86 -11.39
CA VAL A 49 7.66 -0.90 -12.26
C VAL A 49 7.88 -1.55 -13.61
N THR A 50 7.17 -1.07 -14.62
CA THR A 50 7.30 -1.60 -15.97
C THR A 50 7.82 -0.58 -16.94
N LYS A 51 7.52 0.69 -16.72
CA LYS A 51 7.95 1.78 -17.58
C LYS A 51 8.18 3.01 -16.76
N LYS A 52 8.87 3.95 -17.36
CA LYS A 52 9.06 5.25 -16.76
C LYS A 52 7.74 5.94 -16.53
N MET A 53 7.51 6.37 -15.32
CA MET A 53 6.38 7.21 -14.99
C MET A 53 6.92 8.38 -14.19
N ASP A 54 6.75 9.56 -14.72
CA ASP A 54 7.44 10.75 -14.23
C ASP A 54 6.58 11.63 -13.35
N LEU A 55 5.74 11.03 -12.53
CA LEU A 55 4.96 11.80 -11.57
C LEU A 55 5.74 11.93 -10.27
N ASP A 56 5.79 13.13 -9.73
CA ASP A 56 6.51 13.41 -8.49
C ASP A 56 5.96 12.64 -7.30
N THR A 57 4.68 12.22 -7.38
CA THR A 57 4.03 11.48 -6.31
C THR A 57 4.39 9.99 -6.30
N HIS A 58 5.15 9.53 -7.28
CA HIS A 58 5.55 8.13 -7.36
C HIS A 58 6.88 7.92 -6.66
N VAL A 59 6.94 6.88 -5.83
CA VAL A 59 8.16 6.51 -5.11
C VAL A 59 8.47 5.06 -5.46
N VAL A 60 9.66 4.82 -5.98
CA VAL A 60 10.08 3.47 -6.38
C VAL A 60 10.67 2.75 -5.17
N ILE A 61 10.16 1.55 -4.92
CA ILE A 61 10.68 0.65 -3.90
C ILE A 61 11.24 -0.55 -4.63
N TYR A 62 12.54 -0.75 -4.54
CA TYR A 62 13.15 -1.89 -5.21
C TYR A 62 12.77 -3.18 -4.53
N LYS A 63 12.87 -4.28 -5.26
CA LYS A 63 12.47 -5.61 -4.80
C LYS A 63 13.05 -5.90 -3.42
N SER A 64 12.22 -5.76 -2.41
CA SER A 64 12.61 -5.93 -1.02
C SER A 64 11.35 -5.84 -0.16
N PHE A 65 11.51 -5.97 1.16
CA PHE A 65 10.43 -5.84 2.11
C PHE A 65 9.24 -6.75 1.83
N GLY A 66 9.51 -7.95 1.22
CA GLY A 66 8.46 -8.90 0.89
C GLY A 66 7.87 -8.74 -0.50
N LEU A 67 8.26 -7.73 -1.24
CA LEU A 67 7.78 -7.52 -2.60
C LEU A 67 8.54 -8.41 -3.57
N ARG A 68 7.82 -8.96 -4.53
CA ARG A 68 8.41 -9.84 -5.55
C ARG A 68 9.09 -9.11 -6.67
N LEU A 69 8.64 -7.90 -6.94
CA LEU A 69 9.12 -7.08 -8.06
C LEU A 69 9.44 -5.70 -7.53
N ASP A 70 10.30 -5.01 -8.25
CA ASP A 70 10.47 -3.60 -8.01
C ASP A 70 9.10 -2.95 -8.17
N SER A 71 8.70 -2.15 -7.22
CA SER A 71 7.36 -1.61 -7.15
C SER A 71 7.41 -0.11 -6.99
N MET A 72 6.32 0.52 -7.37
CA MET A 72 6.20 1.96 -7.30
C MET A 72 4.98 2.31 -6.46
N ALA A 73 5.18 3.07 -5.39
CA ALA A 73 4.09 3.56 -4.58
C ALA A 73 3.41 4.72 -5.29
N LEU A 74 2.10 4.65 -5.41
CA LEU A 74 1.33 5.62 -6.17
C LEU A 74 0.74 6.65 -5.22
N GLY A 75 1.56 7.64 -4.84
CA GLY A 75 1.17 8.64 -3.86
C GLY A 75 -0.09 9.43 -4.20
N GLU A 76 -0.39 9.58 -5.49
CA GLU A 76 -1.61 10.27 -5.89
C GLU A 76 -2.86 9.41 -5.67
N GLN A 77 -2.70 8.15 -5.33
CA GLN A 77 -3.83 7.23 -5.12
C GLN A 77 -3.95 6.78 -3.67
N ILE A 78 -3.51 7.61 -2.75
CA ILE A 78 -3.70 7.35 -1.33
C ILE A 78 -5.20 7.17 -1.07
N MET A 79 -5.54 6.12 -0.31
CA MET A 79 -6.94 5.80 -0.09
C MET A 79 -7.18 5.25 1.31
N PRO A 80 -8.40 5.40 1.82
CA PRO A 80 -8.78 4.73 3.07
C PRO A 80 -9.19 3.29 2.80
N ILE A 81 -8.98 2.44 3.79
CA ILE A 81 -9.39 1.05 3.68
C ILE A 81 -9.82 0.58 5.07
N ASP A 82 -10.82 -0.31 5.10
CA ASP A 82 -11.27 -0.88 6.36
C ASP A 82 -10.16 -1.74 6.94
N LYS A 83 -9.84 -1.49 8.21
CA LYS A 83 -8.74 -2.16 8.88
C LYS A 83 -8.91 -3.67 8.94
N SER A 84 -10.15 -4.15 8.97
CA SER A 84 -10.42 -5.58 9.03
C SER A 84 -9.92 -6.34 7.80
N ARG A 85 -9.64 -5.63 6.73
CA ARG A 85 -9.11 -6.27 5.52
C ARG A 85 -7.62 -6.57 5.60
N LEU A 86 -6.94 -6.04 6.62
CA LEU A 86 -5.49 -6.21 6.79
C LEU A 86 -5.24 -7.24 7.88
N THR A 87 -4.99 -8.48 7.47
CA THR A 87 -4.83 -9.59 8.38
C THR A 87 -3.43 -10.19 8.27
N LYS A 88 -3.07 -11.06 9.21
CA LYS A 88 -1.79 -11.75 9.16
C LYS A 88 -1.63 -12.55 7.87
N ASP A 89 -2.73 -13.06 7.34
CA ASP A 89 -2.67 -13.92 6.17
C ASP A 89 -2.25 -13.16 4.92
N ASN A 90 -2.51 -11.87 4.86
CA ASN A 90 -2.12 -11.09 3.70
C ASN A 90 -1.02 -10.07 3.97
N LEU A 91 -0.38 -10.17 5.12
CA LEU A 91 0.80 -9.35 5.42
C LEU A 91 1.99 -9.87 4.61
N ILE A 92 2.61 -8.96 3.85
CA ILE A 92 3.75 -9.29 3.00
C ILE A 92 5.07 -8.93 3.69
N GLY A 93 5.13 -7.76 4.27
CA GLY A 93 6.38 -7.27 4.84
C GLY A 93 6.21 -5.95 5.54
N HIS A 94 7.34 -5.30 5.83
CA HIS A 94 7.34 -4.06 6.59
C HIS A 94 8.51 -3.20 6.15
N ILE A 95 8.25 -1.92 5.96
CA ILE A 95 9.29 -0.93 5.65
C ILE A 95 9.57 -0.15 6.92
N ASP A 96 10.83 -0.20 7.36
CA ASP A 96 11.22 0.55 8.53
C ASP A 96 11.17 2.04 8.26
N ASP A 97 10.73 2.77 9.25
CA ASP A 97 10.61 4.21 9.17
C ASP A 97 11.97 4.83 9.46
N LYS A 98 12.64 5.22 8.42
CA LYS A 98 13.97 5.83 8.53
C LYS A 98 13.96 7.22 7.97
#